data_9981cab84af24827b45d1324f5f0b147
#
_entry.id   9981cab84af24827b45d1324f5f0b147
#
_cell.length_a   1.000
_cell.length_b   1.000
_cell.length_c   1.000
_cell.angle_alpha   90.00
_cell.angle_beta   90.00
_cell.angle_gamma   90.00
#
_symmetry.space_group_name_H-M   'P 1'
#
loop_
_entity.id
_entity.type
_entity.pdbx_description
1 polymer ?
#
loop_
_entity_poly.entity_id
_entity_poly.type
_entity_poly.pdbx_seq_one_letter_code
_entity_poly.pdbx_strand_id
1 'polypeptide(L)'
;MKRWLLSLWVMLPAVGCFAQAWSLSTNLAAYADFGTMNAEVGYALGRHWNAMAAVRYNPFTFTSDDGPMQNRQRSLAAGARYWPWHIYSGWWVGGAAQAQEYNRGGIRSPETREGQRYGAGLSGGYAYMLTPWLNLDVGVGFWGGIDRYSVYECPVCGLTLGKGQKTFLLPDRLMLALSFIF
;
A
#
# COMPACT_ATOMS: atom_id res chain seq x y z
N MET A 1 -4.96 -25.34 -36.98
CA MET A 1 -4.41 -24.94 -35.67
C MET A 1 -3.18 -24.01 -35.71
N LYS A 2 -2.38 -23.95 -36.76
CA LYS A 2 -1.16 -23.09 -36.89
C LYS A 2 -1.47 -21.57 -37.13
N ARG A 3 -2.65 -21.20 -37.58
CA ARG A 3 -3.00 -19.81 -37.91
C ARG A 3 -3.29 -18.93 -36.68
N TRP A 4 -3.74 -19.51 -35.57
CA TRP A 4 -4.06 -18.79 -34.33
C TRP A 4 -2.83 -18.39 -33.52
N LEU A 5 -1.73 -19.11 -33.65
CA LEU A 5 -0.46 -18.80 -32.99
C LEU A 5 0.24 -17.58 -33.62
N LEU A 6 0.06 -17.38 -34.94
CA LEU A 6 0.59 -16.22 -35.65
C LEU A 6 -0.15 -14.90 -35.28
N SER A 7 -1.46 -14.97 -35.01
CA SER A 7 -2.23 -13.80 -34.59
C SER A 7 -1.89 -13.38 -33.16
N LEU A 8 -1.49 -14.30 -32.28
CA LEU A 8 -1.05 -13.97 -30.93
C LEU A 8 0.30 -13.23 -30.94
N TRP A 9 1.20 -13.58 -31.87
CA TRP A 9 2.51 -12.93 -32.01
C TRP A 9 2.42 -11.52 -32.60
N VAL A 10 1.42 -11.21 -33.39
CA VAL A 10 1.20 -9.87 -33.97
C VAL A 10 0.61 -8.90 -32.94
N MET A 11 -0.09 -9.40 -31.90
CA MET A 11 -0.62 -8.56 -30.81
C MET A 11 0.44 -8.15 -29.77
N LEU A 12 1.54 -8.90 -29.64
CA LEU A 12 2.61 -8.58 -28.69
C LEU A 12 3.36 -7.26 -28.97
N PRO A 13 3.68 -6.88 -30.22
CA PRO A 13 4.37 -5.62 -30.49
C PRO A 13 3.46 -4.37 -30.37
N ALA A 14 2.11 -4.51 -30.42
CA ALA A 14 1.20 -3.38 -30.23
C ALA A 14 1.14 -2.91 -28.77
N VAL A 15 1.49 -3.72 -27.79
CA VAL A 15 1.58 -3.34 -26.36
C VAL A 15 2.82 -2.48 -26.10
N GLY A 16 3.84 -2.55 -26.95
CA GLY A 16 5.09 -1.82 -26.80
C GLY A 16 5.06 -0.32 -27.19
N CYS A 17 3.96 0.17 -27.78
CA CYS A 17 3.82 1.58 -28.17
C CYS A 17 3.24 2.50 -27.07
N PHE A 18 2.75 1.96 -25.95
CA PHE A 18 2.35 2.75 -24.78
C PHE A 18 3.57 2.86 -23.84
N ALA A 19 4.61 3.56 -24.29
CA ALA A 19 5.82 3.74 -23.52
C ALA A 19 5.47 4.33 -22.15
N GLN A 20 5.74 3.57 -21.08
CA GLN A 20 5.75 4.03 -19.69
C GLN A 20 4.40 4.55 -19.17
N ALA A 21 3.28 3.95 -19.59
CA ALA A 21 1.97 4.32 -19.10
C ALA A 21 1.64 3.69 -17.73
N TRP A 22 2.20 2.54 -17.43
CA TRP A 22 1.93 1.79 -16.21
C TRP A 22 3.13 1.72 -15.28
N SER A 23 2.86 1.68 -13.99
CA SER A 23 3.86 1.34 -12.98
C SER A 23 3.31 0.25 -12.05
N LEU A 24 4.19 -0.66 -11.62
CA LEU A 24 3.94 -1.63 -10.59
C LEU A 24 4.98 -1.47 -9.49
N SER A 25 4.56 -1.20 -8.28
CA SER A 25 5.47 -0.90 -7.19
C SER A 25 5.24 -1.80 -5.99
N THR A 26 6.32 -2.09 -5.26
CA THR A 26 6.26 -2.72 -3.94
C THR A 26 7.08 -1.94 -2.95
N ASN A 27 6.53 -1.66 -1.78
CA ASN A 27 7.19 -0.93 -0.72
C ASN A 27 7.96 -1.88 0.19
N LEU A 28 9.27 -1.83 0.16
CA LEU A 28 10.17 -2.68 0.95
C LEU A 28 10.04 -2.40 2.45
N ALA A 29 9.81 -1.13 2.84
CA ALA A 29 9.64 -0.77 4.25
C ALA A 29 8.40 -1.42 4.88
N ALA A 30 7.36 -1.73 4.09
CA ALA A 30 6.17 -2.40 4.60
C ALA A 30 6.43 -3.85 5.01
N TYR A 31 7.42 -4.52 4.44
CA TYR A 31 7.79 -5.88 4.86
C TYR A 31 8.40 -5.91 6.26
N ALA A 32 9.00 -4.79 6.72
CA ALA A 32 9.48 -4.66 8.11
C ALA A 32 8.32 -4.57 9.13
N ASP A 33 7.10 -4.22 8.70
CA ASP A 33 5.90 -4.23 9.54
C ASP A 33 5.26 -5.64 9.53
N PHE A 34 5.88 -6.56 10.29
CA PHE A 34 5.42 -7.96 10.45
C PHE A 34 5.21 -8.71 9.12
N GLY A 35 6.03 -8.44 8.11
CA GLY A 35 5.93 -9.12 6.82
C GLY A 35 4.74 -8.66 5.96
N THR A 36 4.25 -7.43 6.13
CA THR A 36 3.11 -6.91 5.38
C THR A 36 3.38 -6.89 3.87
N MET A 37 2.71 -7.77 3.15
CA MET A 37 2.73 -7.82 1.68
C MET A 37 2.00 -6.61 1.11
N ASN A 38 2.51 -6.07 0.01
CA ASN A 38 1.92 -4.89 -0.61
C ASN A 38 2.21 -4.83 -2.12
N ALA A 39 1.30 -4.21 -2.83
CA ALA A 39 1.46 -3.87 -4.24
C ALA A 39 0.72 -2.57 -4.54
N GLU A 40 1.29 -1.77 -5.41
CA GLU A 40 0.67 -0.55 -5.92
C GLU A 40 0.78 -0.54 -7.44
N VAL A 41 -0.32 -0.25 -8.11
CA VAL A 41 -0.40 -0.05 -9.56
C VAL A 41 -0.64 1.42 -9.82
N GLY A 42 0.11 1.99 -10.74
CA GLY A 42 -0.06 3.36 -11.22
C GLY A 42 -0.35 3.39 -12.72
N TYR A 43 -1.14 4.37 -13.13
CA TYR A 43 -1.44 4.64 -14.53
C TYR A 43 -1.23 6.12 -14.85
N ALA A 44 -0.42 6.40 -15.86
CA ALA A 44 -0.13 7.76 -16.32
C ALA A 44 -1.36 8.39 -16.98
N LEU A 45 -1.88 9.46 -16.41
CA LEU A 45 -2.96 10.28 -16.99
C LEU A 45 -2.42 11.39 -17.88
N GLY A 46 -1.12 11.55 -17.93
CA GLY A 46 -0.43 12.58 -18.70
C GLY A 46 1.00 12.81 -18.20
N ARG A 47 1.60 13.95 -18.55
CA ARG A 47 3.02 14.23 -18.22
C ARG A 47 3.30 14.43 -16.73
N HIS A 48 2.29 14.83 -15.95
CA HIS A 48 2.45 15.26 -14.56
C HIS A 48 1.56 14.51 -13.58
N TRP A 49 0.59 13.74 -14.05
CA TRP A 49 -0.37 13.07 -13.19
C TRP A 49 -0.42 11.57 -13.43
N ASN A 50 -0.45 10.80 -12.34
CA ASN A 50 -0.84 9.41 -12.40
C ASN A 50 -1.95 9.10 -11.39
N ALA A 51 -2.89 8.25 -11.79
CA ALA A 51 -3.79 7.57 -10.86
C ALA A 51 -3.06 6.38 -10.23
N MET A 52 -3.37 6.05 -8.99
CA MET A 52 -2.80 4.89 -8.31
C MET A 52 -3.85 4.11 -7.51
N ALA A 53 -3.64 2.81 -7.43
CA ALA A 53 -4.36 1.93 -6.52
C ALA A 53 -3.36 1.03 -5.79
N ALA A 54 -3.53 0.86 -4.50
CA ALA A 54 -2.61 0.07 -3.67
C ALA A 54 -3.38 -0.87 -2.75
N VAL A 55 -2.81 -2.05 -2.56
CA VAL A 55 -3.30 -3.06 -1.63
C VAL A 55 -2.20 -3.42 -0.64
N ARG A 56 -2.60 -3.70 0.62
CA ARG A 56 -1.73 -4.26 1.65
C ARG A 56 -2.44 -5.42 2.32
N TYR A 57 -1.70 -6.45 2.62
CA TYR A 57 -2.22 -7.65 3.26
C TYR A 57 -1.19 -8.25 4.21
N ASN A 58 -1.60 -8.44 5.46
CA ASN A 58 -0.81 -9.14 6.47
C ASN A 58 -1.69 -10.16 7.20
N PRO A 59 -1.57 -11.45 6.90
CA PRO A 59 -2.31 -12.51 7.58
C PRO A 59 -1.56 -13.08 8.80
N PHE A 60 -0.31 -12.68 9.05
CA PHE A 60 0.60 -13.39 9.94
C PHE A 60 0.28 -13.17 11.42
N THR A 61 0.44 -14.23 12.18
CA THR A 61 0.46 -14.24 13.65
C THR A 61 1.74 -14.94 14.08
N PHE A 62 2.49 -14.31 14.97
CA PHE A 62 3.74 -14.84 15.49
C PHE A 62 3.50 -15.30 16.93
N THR A 63 4.19 -16.36 17.35
CA THR A 63 4.17 -16.82 18.72
C THR A 63 5.41 -16.30 19.44
N SER A 64 5.20 -15.62 20.58
CA SER A 64 6.25 -15.19 21.50
C SER A 64 6.08 -15.92 22.85
N ASP A 65 7.10 -15.84 23.70
CA ASP A 65 7.05 -16.42 25.05
C ASP A 65 5.90 -15.83 25.89
N ASP A 66 5.52 -14.57 25.61
CA ASP A 66 4.41 -13.86 26.27
C ASP A 66 3.03 -14.13 25.61
N GLY A 67 2.97 -14.99 24.60
CA GLY A 67 1.73 -15.34 23.89
C GLY A 67 1.72 -14.94 22.41
N PRO A 68 0.57 -15.07 21.73
CA PRO A 68 0.45 -14.75 20.31
C PRO A 68 0.51 -13.26 20.07
N MET A 69 1.42 -12.87 19.15
CA MET A 69 1.64 -11.49 18.70
C MET A 69 1.18 -11.34 17.25
N GLN A 70 0.30 -10.38 16.98
CA GLN A 70 -0.27 -10.20 15.64
C GLN A 70 -0.45 -8.72 15.26
N ASN A 71 -0.20 -8.45 13.98
CA ASN A 71 -0.53 -7.18 13.32
C ASN A 71 -1.22 -7.48 11.98
N ARG A 72 -2.32 -8.25 12.06
CA ARG A 72 -3.06 -8.64 10.87
C ARG A 72 -3.80 -7.44 10.30
N GLN A 73 -3.67 -7.23 9.00
CA GLN A 73 -4.33 -6.12 8.33
C GLN A 73 -4.60 -6.42 6.86
N ARG A 74 -5.64 -5.76 6.36
CA ARG A 74 -5.89 -5.63 4.93
C ARG A 74 -6.29 -4.19 4.63
N SER A 75 -5.74 -3.61 3.59
CA SER A 75 -6.10 -2.25 3.18
C SER A 75 -6.16 -2.11 1.68
N LEU A 76 -7.01 -1.20 1.25
CA LEU A 76 -7.14 -0.73 -0.11
C LEU A 76 -7.00 0.79 -0.09
N ALA A 77 -6.19 1.33 -0.99
CA ALA A 77 -6.06 2.76 -1.19
C ALA A 77 -6.18 3.08 -2.68
N ALA A 78 -6.76 4.23 -2.99
CA ALA A 78 -6.83 4.77 -4.33
C ALA A 78 -6.62 6.28 -4.30
N GLY A 79 -5.91 6.81 -5.30
CA GLY A 79 -5.57 8.22 -5.32
C GLY A 79 -4.84 8.65 -6.57
N ALA A 80 -4.14 9.78 -6.47
CA ALA A 80 -3.32 10.32 -7.53
C ALA A 80 -2.04 10.94 -6.99
N ARG A 81 -1.01 10.99 -7.84
CA ARG A 81 0.25 11.71 -7.59
C ARG A 81 0.46 12.76 -8.67
N TYR A 82 1.04 13.87 -8.27
CA TYR A 82 1.50 14.95 -9.13
C TYR A 82 3.02 15.00 -9.15
N TRP A 83 3.58 15.10 -10.34
CA TRP A 83 4.99 15.15 -10.63
C TRP A 83 5.34 16.51 -11.23
N PRO A 84 6.02 17.43 -10.53
CA PRO A 84 6.29 18.77 -11.02
C PRO A 84 7.08 18.82 -12.33
N TRP A 85 7.96 17.85 -12.57
CA TRP A 85 8.83 17.83 -13.75
C TRP A 85 8.34 16.85 -14.82
N HIS A 86 8.43 15.57 -14.54
CA HIS A 86 7.99 14.51 -15.46
C HIS A 86 7.49 13.33 -14.66
N ILE A 87 6.49 12.64 -15.20
CA ILE A 87 5.91 11.46 -14.57
C ILE A 87 6.97 10.41 -14.28
N TYR A 88 6.87 9.79 -13.12
CA TYR A 88 7.79 8.77 -12.59
C TYR A 88 9.25 9.24 -12.41
N SER A 89 9.53 10.54 -12.37
CA SER A 89 10.88 11.05 -12.20
C SER A 89 10.95 12.25 -11.26
N GLY A 90 11.87 12.18 -10.29
CA GLY A 90 12.13 13.27 -9.34
C GLY A 90 11.08 13.41 -8.24
N TRP A 91 10.83 14.64 -7.81
CA TRP A 91 9.87 14.94 -6.74
C TRP A 91 8.44 14.65 -7.14
N TRP A 92 7.67 14.18 -6.17
CA TRP A 92 6.23 13.99 -6.33
C TRP A 92 5.49 14.29 -5.03
N VAL A 93 4.23 14.66 -5.17
CA VAL A 93 3.26 14.77 -4.07
C VAL A 93 2.01 14.01 -4.46
N GLY A 94 1.31 13.43 -3.50
CA GLY A 94 0.12 12.64 -3.78
C GLY A 94 -0.89 12.65 -2.66
N GLY A 95 -2.11 12.30 -3.02
CA GLY A 95 -3.21 12.10 -2.10
C GLY A 95 -3.96 10.82 -2.42
N ALA A 96 -4.43 10.13 -1.38
CA ALA A 96 -5.21 8.91 -1.53
C ALA A 96 -6.29 8.79 -0.47
N ALA A 97 -7.43 8.24 -0.84
CA ALA A 97 -8.40 7.68 0.09
C ALA A 97 -8.02 6.25 0.43
N GLN A 98 -8.22 5.84 1.67
CA GLN A 98 -7.82 4.52 2.16
C GLN A 98 -8.88 3.91 3.07
N ALA A 99 -9.12 2.63 2.90
CA ALA A 99 -9.89 1.79 3.81
C ALA A 99 -8.96 0.68 4.34
N GLN A 100 -9.00 0.45 5.64
CA GLN A 100 -8.18 -0.56 6.32
C GLN A 100 -9.01 -1.31 7.34
N GLU A 101 -8.88 -2.62 7.34
CA GLU A 101 -9.28 -3.47 8.45
C GLU A 101 -8.02 -3.99 9.15
N TYR A 102 -8.05 -4.02 10.46
CA TYR A 102 -6.90 -4.45 11.25
C TYR A 102 -7.33 -5.26 12.47
N ASN A 103 -6.44 -6.16 12.88
CA ASN A 103 -6.53 -6.89 14.13
C ASN A 103 -5.11 -6.94 14.72
N ARG A 104 -4.88 -6.13 15.76
CA ARG A 104 -3.58 -5.94 16.40
C ARG A 104 -3.65 -6.34 17.86
N GLY A 105 -2.79 -7.25 18.29
CA GLY A 105 -2.75 -7.70 19.68
C GLY A 105 -1.42 -8.35 20.06
N GLY A 106 -1.15 -8.44 21.37
CA GLY A 106 0.04 -9.11 21.90
C GLY A 106 1.37 -8.41 21.63
N ILE A 107 1.41 -7.15 21.18
CA ILE A 107 2.66 -6.45 20.83
C ILE A 107 3.22 -5.68 22.02
N ARG A 108 2.37 -4.96 22.75
CA ARG A 108 2.75 -4.14 23.93
C ARG A 108 1.92 -4.45 25.16
N SER A 109 0.77 -5.05 24.97
CA SER A 109 -0.16 -5.50 25.99
C SER A 109 -0.88 -6.74 25.49
N PRO A 110 -1.42 -7.59 26.36
CA PRO A 110 -2.24 -8.74 25.95
C PRO A 110 -3.53 -8.32 25.24
N GLU A 111 -3.97 -7.07 25.41
CA GLU A 111 -5.18 -6.58 24.76
C GLU A 111 -5.08 -6.62 23.23
N THR A 112 -6.18 -7.01 22.61
CA THR A 112 -6.33 -7.02 21.16
C THR A 112 -7.34 -5.97 20.71
N ARG A 113 -6.96 -5.20 19.70
CA ARG A 113 -7.85 -4.26 19.01
C ARG A 113 -8.11 -4.73 17.60
N GLU A 114 -9.39 -4.88 17.31
CA GLU A 114 -9.89 -5.12 15.97
C GLU A 114 -10.73 -3.95 15.52
N GLY A 115 -10.59 -3.52 14.28
CA GLY A 115 -11.35 -2.37 13.81
C GLY A 115 -11.22 -2.11 12.32
N GLN A 116 -11.95 -1.08 11.91
CA GLN A 116 -11.98 -0.58 10.56
C GLN A 116 -11.65 0.91 10.56
N ARG A 117 -10.73 1.31 9.68
CA ARG A 117 -10.31 2.69 9.47
C ARG A 117 -10.67 3.14 8.08
N TYR A 118 -11.22 4.32 7.99
CA TYR A 118 -11.52 4.98 6.73
C TYR A 118 -10.98 6.41 6.80
N GLY A 119 -10.31 6.83 5.75
CA GLY A 119 -9.75 8.17 5.75
C GLY A 119 -9.06 8.53 4.46
N ALA A 120 -8.36 9.65 4.49
CA ALA A 120 -7.56 10.13 3.39
C ALA A 120 -6.17 10.54 3.90
N GLY A 121 -5.21 10.54 3.01
CA GLY A 121 -3.83 10.85 3.33
C GLY A 121 -3.14 11.64 2.24
N LEU A 122 -2.06 12.30 2.65
CA LEU A 122 -1.13 12.99 1.78
C LEU A 122 0.25 12.35 1.91
N SER A 123 0.96 12.29 0.81
CA SER A 123 2.31 11.76 0.76
C SER A 123 3.17 12.57 -0.19
N GLY A 124 4.47 12.55 0.02
CA GLY A 124 5.43 13.17 -0.86
C GLY A 124 6.75 12.42 -0.80
N GLY A 125 7.52 12.51 -1.87
CA GLY A 125 8.77 11.80 -1.98
C GLY A 125 9.55 12.14 -3.23
N TYR A 126 10.55 11.33 -3.46
CA TYR A 126 11.44 11.44 -4.60
C TYR A 126 11.62 10.08 -5.26
N ALA A 127 11.44 10.03 -6.58
CA ALA A 127 11.70 8.87 -7.40
C ALA A 127 13.08 8.98 -8.03
N TYR A 128 13.97 8.08 -7.65
CA TYR A 128 15.30 7.99 -8.20
C TYR A 128 15.32 6.92 -9.31
N MET A 129 15.61 7.33 -10.52
CA MET A 129 15.69 6.44 -11.67
C MET A 129 16.97 5.61 -11.59
N LEU A 130 16.84 4.29 -11.36
CA LEU A 130 17.94 3.34 -11.40
C LEU A 130 18.22 2.89 -12.83
N THR A 131 17.15 2.60 -13.57
CA THR A 131 17.17 2.25 -15.00
C THR A 131 15.93 2.86 -15.68
N PRO A 132 15.82 2.86 -17.01
CA PRO A 132 14.62 3.37 -17.69
C PRO A 132 13.30 2.68 -17.31
N TRP A 133 13.37 1.49 -16.74
CA TRP A 133 12.21 0.68 -16.36
C TRP A 133 12.10 0.41 -14.84
N LEU A 134 13.08 0.89 -14.03
CA LEU A 134 13.13 0.65 -12.60
C LEU A 134 13.50 1.91 -11.83
N ASN A 135 12.63 2.31 -10.89
CA ASN A 135 12.86 3.39 -9.95
C ASN A 135 12.97 2.90 -8.51
N LEU A 136 13.72 3.65 -7.72
CA LEU A 136 13.68 3.60 -6.26
C LEU A 136 12.92 4.83 -5.76
N ASP A 137 11.77 4.63 -5.16
CA ASP A 137 10.93 5.68 -4.61
C ASP A 137 11.14 5.80 -3.10
N VAL A 138 11.55 6.97 -2.64
CA VAL A 138 11.72 7.28 -1.22
C VAL A 138 10.73 8.36 -0.84
N GLY A 139 9.98 8.18 0.23
CA GLY A 139 8.96 9.15 0.62
C GLY A 139 8.36 8.91 1.98
N VAL A 140 7.55 9.86 2.38
CA VAL A 140 6.78 9.81 3.64
C VAL A 140 5.34 10.22 3.37
N GLY A 141 4.43 9.74 4.19
CA GLY A 141 3.03 10.11 4.12
C GLY A 141 2.34 10.02 5.46
N PHE A 142 1.24 10.77 5.57
CA PHE A 142 0.35 10.74 6.71
C PHE A 142 -1.07 10.50 6.21
N TRP A 143 -1.86 9.78 6.99
CA TRP A 143 -3.27 9.64 6.73
C TRP A 143 -4.08 9.78 8.01
N GLY A 144 -5.30 10.24 7.87
CA GLY A 144 -6.20 10.46 8.97
C GLY A 144 -7.65 10.19 8.58
N GLY A 145 -8.46 9.99 9.58
CA GLY A 145 -9.86 9.68 9.38
C GLY A 145 -10.55 9.15 10.63
N ILE A 146 -11.44 8.19 10.44
CA ILE A 146 -12.26 7.59 11.49
C ILE A 146 -11.83 6.15 11.69
N ASP A 147 -11.59 5.79 12.96
CA ASP A 147 -11.28 4.43 13.43
C ASP A 147 -12.46 3.93 14.28
N ARG A 148 -13.14 2.89 13.84
CA ARG A 148 -14.15 2.17 14.59
C ARG A 148 -13.54 0.87 15.09
N TYR A 149 -13.49 0.67 16.40
CA TYR A 149 -12.75 -0.43 16.98
C TYR A 149 -13.51 -1.14 18.10
N SER A 150 -13.16 -2.40 18.31
CA SER A 150 -13.50 -3.21 19.47
C SER A 150 -12.20 -3.62 20.18
N VAL A 151 -12.24 -3.68 21.49
CA VAL A 151 -11.11 -4.12 22.33
C VAL A 151 -11.50 -5.44 22.99
N TYR A 152 -10.61 -6.41 22.92
CA TYR A 152 -10.72 -7.72 23.52
C TYR A 152 -9.59 -7.91 24.54
N GLU A 153 -9.84 -8.73 25.57
CA GLU A 153 -8.88 -8.96 26.65
C GLU A 153 -7.59 -9.61 26.14
N CYS A 154 -7.70 -10.51 25.18
CA CYS A 154 -6.54 -11.16 24.56
C CYS A 154 -6.83 -11.57 23.11
N PRO A 155 -5.80 -11.96 22.32
CA PRO A 155 -5.97 -12.34 20.91
C PRO A 155 -6.86 -13.58 20.67
N VAL A 156 -7.03 -14.43 21.68
CA VAL A 156 -7.73 -15.72 21.58
C VAL A 156 -9.01 -15.76 22.40
N CYS A 157 -9.16 -14.84 23.39
CA CYS A 157 -10.36 -14.77 24.22
C CYS A 157 -11.45 -13.91 23.55
N GLY A 158 -12.68 -14.43 23.52
CA GLY A 158 -13.82 -13.72 22.93
C GLY A 158 -14.43 -12.62 23.82
N LEU A 159 -13.83 -12.31 24.98
CA LEU A 159 -14.37 -11.31 25.92
C LEU A 159 -14.13 -9.90 25.39
N THR A 160 -15.19 -9.21 25.01
CA THR A 160 -15.15 -7.82 24.57
C THR A 160 -15.09 -6.90 25.78
N LEU A 161 -14.00 -6.11 25.90
CA LEU A 161 -13.82 -5.10 26.95
C LEU A 161 -14.53 -3.81 26.61
N GLY A 162 -14.63 -3.46 25.31
CA GLY A 162 -15.28 -2.22 24.90
C GLY A 162 -15.32 -2.04 23.40
N LYS A 163 -16.14 -1.09 22.96
CA LYS A 163 -16.25 -0.63 21.57
C LYS A 163 -16.20 0.88 21.54
N GLY A 164 -15.61 1.43 20.49
CA GLY A 164 -15.52 2.88 20.36
C GLY A 164 -15.28 3.35 18.95
N GLN A 165 -15.36 4.67 18.80
CA GLN A 165 -14.99 5.36 17.58
C GLN A 165 -14.09 6.55 17.96
N LYS A 166 -13.04 6.77 17.18
CA LYS A 166 -12.13 7.90 17.37
C LYS A 166 -11.64 8.43 16.03
N THR A 167 -11.23 9.67 16.00
CA THR A 167 -10.41 10.21 14.92
C THR A 167 -8.97 9.79 15.11
N PHE A 168 -8.24 9.66 14.02
CA PHE A 168 -6.82 9.35 14.04
C PHE A 168 -6.06 10.16 13.01
N LEU A 169 -4.78 10.38 13.27
CA LEU A 169 -3.79 10.84 12.31
C LEU A 169 -2.53 9.99 12.53
N LEU A 170 -2.14 9.25 11.52
CA LEU A 170 -1.02 8.32 11.60
C LEU A 170 -0.02 8.57 10.48
N PRO A 171 1.28 8.38 10.73
CA PRO A 171 2.23 8.17 9.66
C PRO A 171 1.82 6.88 8.94
N ASP A 172 1.50 7.01 7.66
CA ASP A 172 1.03 5.85 6.87
C ASP A 172 2.16 5.19 6.10
N ARG A 173 3.06 6.01 5.60
CA ARG A 173 4.06 5.56 4.66
C ARG A 173 5.45 6.09 5.02
N LEU A 174 6.26 5.23 5.60
CA LEU A 174 7.66 5.27 5.28
C LEU A 174 7.79 4.48 3.97
N MET A 175 8.12 5.15 2.89
CA MET A 175 8.15 4.58 1.56
C MET A 175 9.59 4.38 1.15
N LEU A 176 9.95 3.15 0.95
CA LEU A 176 11.16 2.72 0.25
C LEU A 176 10.69 1.68 -0.76
N ALA A 177 10.28 2.12 -1.94
CA ALA A 177 9.61 1.26 -2.89
C ALA A 177 10.44 1.05 -4.15
N LEU A 178 10.36 -0.15 -4.70
CA LEU A 178 10.82 -0.44 -6.05
C LEU A 178 9.62 -0.35 -6.98
N SER A 179 9.77 0.47 -8.02
CA SER A 179 8.72 0.75 -9.01
C SER A 179 9.18 0.35 -10.40
N PHE A 180 8.50 -0.61 -10.97
CA PHE A 180 8.70 -1.06 -12.34
C PHE A 180 7.79 -0.25 -13.26
N ILE A 181 8.35 0.30 -14.35
CA ILE A 181 7.66 1.20 -15.29
C ILE A 181 7.65 0.54 -16.67
N PHE A 182 6.48 0.46 -17.29
CA PHE A 182 6.28 -0.20 -18.59
C PHE A 182 5.08 0.35 -19.36
#